data_ff746ef2eab47a00130d2dcbcb59e683
#
_entry.id   ff746ef2eab47a00130d2dcbcb59e683
#
_cell.length_a   1.000
_cell.length_b   1.000
_cell.length_c   1.000
_cell.angle_alpha   90.00
_cell.angle_beta   90.00
_cell.angle_gamma   90.00
#
_symmetry.space_group_name_H-M   'P 1'
#
loop_
_entity.id
_entity.type
_entity.pdbx_description
1 polymer ?
#
loop_
_entity_poly.entity_id
_entity_poly.type
_entity_poly.pdbx_seq_one_letter_code
_entity_poly.pdbx_strand_id
1 'polypeptide(L)'
;MKYAFLDEAKLSEKEIEEKLLELTNGTMANIIQVPVHFTTDLITIQPQANGNWIDVMNAEDVSLMTTRPPFGGFKISLGFSMKIPKGYEAHLAPRSSTYQRYGLIQTNGIGIVDESYSGTKDIWMLPVCQLQTPKVNEIPRGTRIAQFRFVASMEKEMFTAPNPATYYNEPTIAFMIRDTLDGPDRGGFGSTGI
;
A
#
# COMPACT_ATOMS: atom_id res chain seq x y z
N MET A 1 9.05 -4.97 -12.95
CA MET A 1 8.26 -3.76 -12.62
C MET A 1 9.21 -2.71 -12.06
N LYS A 2 9.15 -1.47 -12.51
CA LYS A 2 9.96 -0.36 -11.98
C LYS A 2 9.09 0.49 -11.04
N TYR A 3 9.71 1.13 -10.07
CA TYR A 3 9.03 1.99 -9.10
C TYR A 3 9.79 3.29 -8.91
N ALA A 4 9.08 4.39 -8.71
CA ALA A 4 9.63 5.68 -8.34
C ALA A 4 8.76 6.36 -7.28
N PHE A 5 9.39 7.22 -6.48
CA PHE A 5 8.72 8.13 -5.56
C PHE A 5 9.05 9.56 -6.01
N LEU A 6 8.02 10.33 -6.35
CA LEU A 6 8.15 11.71 -6.80
C LEU A 6 7.39 12.61 -5.83
N ASP A 7 8.11 13.51 -5.16
CA ASP A 7 7.55 14.45 -4.19
C ASP A 7 7.09 15.71 -4.92
N GLU A 8 5.79 15.84 -5.13
CA GLU A 8 5.19 16.96 -5.86
C GLU A 8 5.35 18.30 -5.11
N ALA A 9 5.59 18.29 -3.79
CA ALA A 9 5.88 19.51 -3.05
C ALA A 9 7.32 20.02 -3.27
N LYS A 10 8.23 19.15 -3.74
CA LYS A 10 9.66 19.46 -3.91
C LYS A 10 10.10 19.56 -5.36
N LEU A 11 9.29 19.12 -6.31
CA LEU A 11 9.60 19.05 -7.72
C LEU A 11 8.62 19.91 -8.53
N SER A 12 9.10 20.63 -9.51
CA SER A 12 8.25 21.28 -10.51
C SER A 12 7.64 20.26 -11.46
N GLU A 13 6.53 20.62 -12.11
CA GLU A 13 5.87 19.76 -13.11
C GLU A 13 6.84 19.28 -14.19
N LYS A 14 7.74 20.17 -14.64
CA LYS A 14 8.75 19.83 -15.64
C LYS A 14 9.76 18.79 -15.13
N GLU A 15 10.23 18.93 -13.90
CA GLU A 15 11.15 17.95 -13.29
C GLU A 15 10.48 16.58 -13.07
N ILE A 16 9.19 16.57 -12.74
CA ILE A 16 8.39 15.37 -12.66
C ILE A 16 8.30 14.68 -14.01
N GLU A 17 7.97 15.42 -15.06
CA GLU A 17 7.87 14.90 -16.43
C GLU A 17 9.20 14.34 -16.92
N GLU A 18 10.31 15.06 -16.71
CA GLU A 18 11.66 14.61 -17.06
C GLU A 18 12.01 13.29 -16.35
N LYS A 19 11.74 13.20 -15.04
CA LYS A 19 11.99 11.96 -14.27
C LYS A 19 11.12 10.79 -14.74
N LEU A 20 9.86 11.04 -15.08
CA LEU A 20 8.97 10.01 -15.60
C LEU A 20 9.46 9.50 -16.98
N LEU A 21 9.94 10.39 -17.83
CA LEU A 21 10.52 10.05 -19.15
C LEU A 21 11.81 9.23 -19.00
N GLU A 22 12.69 9.58 -18.06
CA GLU A 22 13.90 8.81 -17.77
C GLU A 22 13.58 7.38 -17.32
N LEU A 23 12.59 7.21 -16.44
CA LEU A 23 12.17 5.90 -15.92
C LEU A 23 11.67 4.95 -17.02
N THR A 24 11.13 5.49 -18.08
CA THR A 24 10.47 4.75 -19.16
C THR A 24 11.25 4.75 -20.47
N ASN A 25 12.53 5.16 -20.42
CA ASN A 25 13.37 5.28 -21.61
C ASN A 25 12.70 6.12 -22.74
N GLY A 26 12.07 7.23 -22.34
CA GLY A 26 11.44 8.18 -23.27
C GLY A 26 10.02 7.81 -23.73
N THR A 27 9.38 6.81 -23.12
CA THR A 27 8.01 6.40 -23.50
C THR A 27 7.06 6.49 -22.31
N MET A 28 6.15 7.46 -22.29
CA MET A 28 5.14 7.63 -21.22
C MET A 28 4.05 6.54 -21.20
N ALA A 29 4.04 5.63 -22.18
CA ALA A 29 2.90 4.74 -22.46
C ALA A 29 2.56 3.70 -21.36
N ASN A 30 3.43 3.48 -20.38
CA ASN A 30 3.23 2.44 -19.36
C ASN A 30 3.51 2.93 -17.93
N ILE A 31 3.23 4.22 -17.65
CA ILE A 31 3.35 4.76 -16.29
C ILE A 31 1.99 4.74 -15.63
N ILE A 32 1.92 4.13 -14.45
CA ILE A 32 0.78 4.23 -13.55
C ILE A 32 1.17 5.20 -12.45
N GLN A 33 0.59 6.41 -12.47
CA GLN A 33 0.76 7.39 -11.40
C GLN A 33 -0.20 7.08 -10.26
N VAL A 34 0.33 7.01 -9.06
CA VAL A 34 -0.41 6.68 -7.86
C VAL A 34 -0.21 7.78 -6.82
N PRO A 35 -1.18 8.70 -6.66
CA PRO A 35 -1.12 9.70 -5.60
C PRO A 35 -1.09 9.03 -4.21
N VAL A 36 -0.14 9.44 -3.37
CA VAL A 36 0.04 8.93 -2.01
C VAL A 36 0.31 10.07 -1.04
N HIS A 37 -0.35 9.99 0.12
CA HIS A 37 -0.11 10.88 1.25
C HIS A 37 0.48 10.07 2.40
N PHE A 38 1.59 10.53 2.98
CA PHE A 38 2.20 9.94 4.17
C PHE A 38 1.84 10.76 5.42
N THR A 39 1.38 10.08 6.46
CA THR A 39 1.07 10.70 7.77
C THR A 39 2.30 10.78 8.68
N THR A 40 3.44 10.33 8.19
CA THR A 40 4.72 10.26 8.91
C THR A 40 5.85 10.72 7.99
N ASP A 41 6.97 11.12 8.56
CA ASP A 41 8.21 11.44 7.86
C ASP A 41 8.89 10.21 7.21
N LEU A 42 8.39 9.00 7.51
CA LEU A 42 8.90 7.76 6.95
C LEU A 42 8.10 7.38 5.69
N ILE A 43 8.78 7.13 4.58
CA ILE A 43 8.19 6.47 3.42
C ILE A 43 8.01 4.99 3.78
N THR A 44 6.78 4.61 4.15
CA THR A 44 6.49 3.24 4.63
C THR A 44 6.26 2.21 3.53
N ILE A 45 6.19 2.63 2.27
CA ILE A 45 6.07 1.78 1.09
C ILE A 45 7.48 1.45 0.58
N GLN A 46 7.81 0.16 0.46
CA GLN A 46 9.13 -0.29 0.04
C GLN A 46 9.05 -1.34 -1.07
N PRO A 47 9.06 -0.93 -2.34
CA PRO A 47 9.12 -1.86 -3.45
C PRO A 47 10.37 -2.73 -3.41
N GLN A 48 10.25 -3.98 -3.80
CA GLN A 48 11.35 -4.92 -3.89
C GLN A 48 11.81 -5.08 -5.35
N ALA A 49 13.11 -5.23 -5.55
CA ALA A 49 13.67 -5.42 -6.89
C ALA A 49 13.19 -6.71 -7.56
N ASN A 50 12.91 -7.73 -6.75
CA ASN A 50 12.45 -9.03 -7.21
C ASN A 50 11.08 -9.34 -6.60
N GLY A 51 10.09 -9.60 -7.43
CA GLY A 51 8.75 -9.96 -7.00
C GLY A 51 7.68 -8.93 -7.37
N ASN A 52 6.41 -9.36 -7.23
CA ASN A 52 5.23 -8.57 -7.61
C ASN A 52 4.52 -7.94 -6.41
N TRP A 53 5.07 -8.10 -5.22
CA TRP A 53 4.53 -7.53 -3.99
C TRP A 53 5.42 -6.39 -3.51
N ILE A 54 4.77 -5.35 -3.00
CA ILE A 54 5.40 -4.16 -2.46
C ILE A 54 5.34 -4.26 -0.93
N ASP A 55 6.49 -4.30 -0.27
CA ASP A 55 6.56 -4.35 1.20
C ASP A 55 6.04 -3.04 1.81
N VAL A 56 5.41 -3.17 2.98
CA VAL A 56 4.89 -2.03 3.76
C VAL A 56 5.38 -2.14 5.20
N MET A 57 5.77 -1.00 5.74
CA MET A 57 6.24 -0.84 7.11
C MET A 57 5.14 -0.27 8.02
N ASN A 58 5.22 -0.59 9.32
CA ASN A 58 4.41 0.09 10.34
C ASN A 58 4.89 1.54 10.53
N ALA A 59 3.94 2.44 10.78
CA ALA A 59 4.20 3.87 10.92
C ALA A 59 4.67 4.28 12.32
N GLU A 60 4.46 3.44 13.32
CA GLU A 60 4.72 3.69 14.74
C GLU A 60 5.20 2.43 15.45
N ASP A 61 5.80 2.57 16.63
CA ASP A 61 6.14 1.43 17.47
C ASP A 61 4.86 0.70 17.93
N VAL A 62 4.87 -0.62 17.84
CA VAL A 62 3.70 -1.45 18.22
C VAL A 62 4.08 -2.35 19.37
N SER A 63 3.55 -2.07 20.56
CA SER A 63 3.73 -2.94 21.71
C SER A 63 2.92 -4.22 21.56
N LEU A 64 3.59 -5.36 21.72
CA LEU A 64 3.00 -6.71 21.73
C LEU A 64 2.81 -7.25 23.14
N MET A 65 3.10 -6.44 24.16
CA MET A 65 3.00 -6.86 25.53
C MET A 65 1.56 -7.15 25.97
N THR A 66 1.45 -8.08 26.83
CA THR A 66 0.41 -8.85 27.52
C THR A 66 -0.82 -8.12 28.06
N THR A 67 -0.98 -6.82 27.87
CA THR A 67 -2.18 -6.09 28.28
C THR A 67 -3.33 -6.19 27.28
N ARG A 68 -3.05 -6.75 26.09
CA ARG A 68 -4.11 -7.05 25.13
C ARG A 68 -4.69 -8.42 25.46
N PRO A 69 -6.02 -8.54 25.55
CA PRO A 69 -6.63 -9.84 25.79
C PRO A 69 -6.11 -10.85 24.76
N PRO A 70 -5.82 -12.10 25.16
CA PRO A 70 -5.60 -13.15 24.18
C PRO A 70 -6.77 -13.15 23.20
N PHE A 71 -6.45 -13.18 21.89
CA PHE A 71 -7.42 -13.07 20.79
C PHE A 71 -8.08 -11.68 20.58
N GLY A 72 -7.64 -10.63 21.27
CA GLY A 72 -8.05 -9.26 20.98
C GLY A 72 -7.47 -8.79 19.65
N GLY A 73 -8.36 -8.37 18.70
CA GLY A 73 -7.95 -7.74 17.45
C GLY A 73 -7.54 -6.29 17.67
N PHE A 74 -6.54 -5.83 16.88
CA PHE A 74 -6.14 -4.43 16.82
C PHE A 74 -5.67 -4.08 15.40
N LYS A 75 -5.46 -2.80 15.15
CA LYS A 75 -5.04 -2.32 13.84
C LYS A 75 -3.66 -1.68 13.96
N ILE A 76 -2.77 -2.01 13.04
CA ILE A 76 -1.45 -1.40 12.92
C ILE A 76 -1.51 -0.39 11.78
N SER A 77 -1.16 0.86 12.07
CA SER A 77 -1.10 1.92 11.06
C SER A 77 0.07 1.67 10.10
N LEU A 78 -0.20 1.76 8.80
CA LEU A 78 0.81 1.70 7.76
C LEU A 78 1.30 3.09 7.33
N GLY A 79 0.70 4.16 7.89
CA GLY A 79 1.19 5.53 7.79
C GLY A 79 1.01 6.19 6.44
N PHE A 80 0.12 5.69 5.60
CA PHE A 80 -0.20 6.33 4.33
C PHE A 80 -1.66 6.13 3.95
N SER A 81 -2.17 7.04 3.13
CA SER A 81 -3.36 6.89 2.31
C SER A 81 -2.98 6.96 0.83
N MET A 82 -3.77 6.37 -0.05
CA MET A 82 -3.42 6.23 -1.46
C MET A 82 -4.65 6.31 -2.35
N LYS A 83 -4.55 7.02 -3.46
CA LYS A 83 -5.58 7.00 -4.50
C LYS A 83 -5.25 5.93 -5.51
N ILE A 84 -5.91 4.78 -5.38
CA ILE A 84 -5.73 3.67 -6.30
C ILE A 84 -6.26 4.07 -7.69
N PRO A 85 -5.52 3.80 -8.77
CA PRO A 85 -5.95 4.13 -10.12
C PRO A 85 -7.25 3.42 -10.49
N LYS A 86 -8.10 4.11 -11.25
CA LYS A 86 -9.37 3.54 -11.72
C LYS A 86 -9.19 2.20 -12.42
N GLY A 87 -10.03 1.23 -12.10
CA GLY A 87 -9.97 -0.12 -12.62
C GLY A 87 -8.93 -1.03 -11.95
N TYR A 88 -8.41 -0.60 -10.80
CA TYR A 88 -7.55 -1.43 -9.95
C TYR A 88 -8.07 -1.46 -8.52
N GLU A 89 -7.68 -2.49 -7.82
CA GLU A 89 -7.78 -2.63 -6.36
C GLU A 89 -6.42 -3.03 -5.80
N ALA A 90 -6.22 -2.86 -4.51
CA ALA A 90 -5.02 -3.35 -3.84
C ALA A 90 -5.36 -4.50 -2.90
N HIS A 91 -4.56 -5.56 -2.97
CA HIS A 91 -4.62 -6.68 -2.03
C HIS A 91 -3.49 -6.54 -1.01
N LEU A 92 -3.86 -6.38 0.25
CA LEU A 92 -2.94 -6.26 1.38
C LEU A 92 -2.89 -7.56 2.16
N ALA A 93 -1.69 -8.08 2.38
CA ALA A 93 -1.43 -9.30 3.15
C ALA A 93 -0.27 -9.11 4.13
N PRO A 94 -0.18 -9.88 5.22
CA PRO A 94 1.00 -9.90 6.05
C PRO A 94 2.18 -10.51 5.28
N ARG A 95 3.41 -10.16 5.69
CA ARG A 95 4.60 -10.86 5.20
C ARG A 95 4.68 -12.26 5.81
N SER A 96 5.33 -13.18 5.11
CA SER A 96 5.49 -14.57 5.56
C SER A 96 6.13 -14.72 6.95
N SER A 97 6.99 -13.77 7.34
CA SER A 97 7.67 -13.76 8.64
C SER A 97 6.83 -13.16 9.77
N THR A 98 5.72 -12.49 9.47
CA THR A 98 4.94 -11.72 10.46
C THR A 98 4.36 -12.62 11.55
N TYR A 99 3.79 -13.76 11.19
CA TYR A 99 3.32 -14.73 12.17
C TYR A 99 4.45 -15.34 13.00
N GLN A 100 5.52 -15.76 12.34
CA GLN A 100 6.63 -16.45 13.04
C GLN A 100 7.39 -15.57 14.03
N ARG A 101 7.48 -14.27 13.75
CA ARG A 101 8.22 -13.31 14.61
C ARG A 101 7.33 -12.70 15.68
N TYR A 102 6.11 -12.34 15.32
CA TYR A 102 5.23 -11.51 16.16
C TYR A 102 3.98 -12.24 16.64
N GLY A 103 3.73 -13.46 16.17
CA GLY A 103 2.53 -14.21 16.54
C GLY A 103 1.24 -13.62 15.98
N LEU A 104 1.33 -12.73 15.00
CA LEU A 104 0.20 -11.97 14.44
C LEU A 104 -0.36 -12.64 13.19
N ILE A 105 -1.68 -12.74 13.13
CA ILE A 105 -2.40 -13.05 11.89
C ILE A 105 -3.29 -11.88 11.50
N GLN A 106 -3.52 -11.72 10.21
CA GLN A 106 -4.48 -10.75 9.68
C GLN A 106 -5.91 -11.26 9.89
N THR A 107 -6.80 -10.43 10.45
CA THR A 107 -8.14 -10.87 10.88
C THR A 107 -9.15 -10.96 9.74
N ASN A 108 -8.95 -10.25 8.65
CA ASN A 108 -9.82 -10.26 7.47
C ASN A 108 -9.30 -11.14 6.32
N GLY A 109 -8.35 -12.05 6.60
CA GLY A 109 -7.76 -12.93 5.61
C GLY A 109 -6.88 -12.18 4.61
N ILE A 110 -7.47 -11.44 3.70
CA ILE A 110 -6.81 -10.48 2.82
C ILE A 110 -7.48 -9.11 2.97
N GLY A 111 -6.68 -8.05 3.05
CA GLY A 111 -7.19 -6.68 3.00
C GLY A 111 -7.47 -6.30 1.54
N ILE A 112 -8.69 -5.91 1.24
CA ILE A 112 -9.06 -5.41 -0.08
C ILE A 112 -9.31 -3.92 0.05
N VAL A 113 -8.57 -3.14 -0.73
CA VAL A 113 -8.70 -1.69 -0.80
C VAL A 113 -9.08 -1.35 -2.23
N ASP A 114 -10.28 -0.84 -2.42
CA ASP A 114 -10.79 -0.42 -3.72
C ASP A 114 -10.51 1.07 -4.01
N GLU A 115 -10.75 1.50 -5.24
CA GLU A 115 -10.50 2.86 -5.70
C GLU A 115 -11.29 3.94 -4.95
N SER A 116 -12.38 3.58 -4.25
CA SER A 116 -13.19 4.52 -3.49
C SER A 116 -12.61 4.87 -2.11
N TYR A 117 -11.64 4.10 -1.63
CA TYR A 117 -10.89 4.38 -0.39
C TYR A 117 -9.68 5.25 -0.71
N SER A 118 -9.92 6.53 -0.99
CA SER A 118 -8.98 7.43 -1.64
C SER A 118 -8.84 8.82 -1.00
N GLY A 119 -9.45 9.04 0.16
CA GLY A 119 -9.33 10.28 0.91
C GLY A 119 -8.01 10.40 1.67
N THR A 120 -7.65 11.63 2.04
CA THR A 120 -6.43 11.89 2.82
C THR A 120 -6.42 11.18 4.17
N LYS A 121 -7.60 11.02 4.81
CA LYS A 121 -7.76 10.36 6.10
C LYS A 121 -8.02 8.85 5.99
N ASP A 122 -8.11 8.32 4.79
CA ASP A 122 -8.29 6.89 4.54
C ASP A 122 -6.97 6.13 4.70
N ILE A 123 -6.41 6.19 5.90
CA ILE A 123 -5.11 5.58 6.22
C ILE A 123 -5.20 4.07 6.14
N TRP A 124 -4.25 3.47 5.44
CA TRP A 124 -4.17 2.02 5.36
C TRP A 124 -3.75 1.42 6.68
N MET A 125 -4.49 0.40 7.11
CA MET A 125 -4.30 -0.28 8.38
C MET A 125 -4.18 -1.79 8.13
N LEU A 126 -3.32 -2.45 8.92
CA LEU A 126 -3.25 -3.90 8.98
C LEU A 126 -4.05 -4.38 10.22
N PRO A 127 -5.27 -4.92 10.05
CA PRO A 127 -6.02 -5.48 11.16
C PRO A 127 -5.45 -6.86 11.52
N VAL A 128 -5.07 -7.04 12.77
CA VAL A 128 -4.42 -8.27 13.25
C VAL A 128 -4.99 -8.73 14.58
N CYS A 129 -4.83 -10.02 14.86
CA CYS A 129 -4.91 -10.55 16.22
C CYS A 129 -3.64 -11.34 16.55
N GLN A 130 -3.32 -11.41 17.82
CA GLN A 130 -2.18 -12.16 18.32
C GLN A 130 -2.63 -13.56 18.73
N LEU A 131 -2.13 -14.60 18.04
CA LEU A 131 -2.49 -16.00 18.32
C LEU A 131 -1.48 -16.74 19.18
N GLN A 132 -0.23 -16.28 19.23
CA GLN A 132 0.81 -16.89 20.04
C GLN A 132 1.68 -15.84 20.70
N THR A 133 2.39 -16.23 21.73
CA THR A 133 3.38 -15.38 22.39
C THR A 133 4.43 -14.93 21.37
N PRO A 134 4.65 -13.63 21.18
CA PRO A 134 5.63 -13.12 20.24
C PRO A 134 7.04 -13.42 20.74
N LYS A 135 7.98 -13.50 19.80
CA LYS A 135 9.43 -13.64 20.13
C LYS A 135 10.05 -12.34 20.64
N VAL A 136 9.36 -11.24 20.47
CA VAL A 136 9.76 -9.89 20.85
C VAL A 136 8.55 -9.14 21.42
N ASN A 137 8.80 -8.18 22.30
CA ASN A 137 7.72 -7.44 22.98
C ASN A 137 7.24 -6.23 22.19
N GLU A 138 7.91 -5.89 21.12
CA GLU A 138 7.64 -4.69 20.34
C GLU A 138 7.97 -4.93 18.87
N ILE A 139 7.22 -4.28 17.99
CA ILE A 139 7.54 -4.10 16.57
C ILE A 139 7.99 -2.66 16.40
N PRO A 140 9.28 -2.38 16.20
CA PRO A 140 9.77 -1.03 16.00
C PRO A 140 9.16 -0.39 14.76
N ARG A 141 8.92 0.92 14.81
CA ARG A 141 8.56 1.74 13.65
C ARG A 141 9.47 1.45 12.47
N GLY A 142 8.92 1.43 11.26
CA GLY A 142 9.67 1.14 10.05
C GLY A 142 9.97 -0.35 9.83
N THR A 143 9.36 -1.26 10.60
CA THR A 143 9.48 -2.68 10.37
C THR A 143 8.55 -3.13 9.24
N ARG A 144 9.07 -3.86 8.26
CA ARG A 144 8.27 -4.45 7.18
C ARG A 144 7.40 -5.59 7.72
N ILE A 145 6.10 -5.34 7.84
CA ILE A 145 5.13 -6.28 8.44
C ILE A 145 4.06 -6.76 7.48
N ALA A 146 3.83 -6.00 6.42
CA ALA A 146 2.82 -6.29 5.42
C ALA A 146 3.40 -6.14 4.01
N GLN A 147 2.61 -6.51 3.03
CA GLN A 147 2.90 -6.34 1.62
C GLN A 147 1.59 -6.18 0.85
N PHE A 148 1.63 -5.46 -0.26
CA PHE A 148 0.47 -5.34 -1.13
C PHE A 148 0.85 -5.46 -2.61
N ARG A 149 -0.14 -5.68 -3.45
CA ARG A 149 -0.02 -5.56 -4.91
C ARG A 149 -1.29 -4.94 -5.48
N PHE A 150 -1.17 -4.30 -6.62
CA PHE A 150 -2.33 -3.91 -7.42
C PHE A 150 -2.85 -5.10 -8.22
N VAL A 151 -4.17 -5.21 -8.29
CA VAL A 151 -4.89 -6.22 -9.06
C VAL A 151 -5.90 -5.48 -9.94
N ALA A 152 -6.09 -5.92 -11.17
CA ALA A 152 -7.14 -5.37 -12.02
C ALA A 152 -8.50 -5.67 -11.41
N SER A 153 -9.37 -4.67 -11.31
CA SER A 153 -10.74 -4.88 -10.85
C SER A 153 -11.54 -5.68 -11.87
N MET A 154 -12.63 -6.31 -11.42
CA MET A 154 -13.49 -7.10 -12.30
C MET A 154 -14.00 -6.29 -13.49
N GLU A 155 -14.31 -5.01 -13.31
CA GLU A 155 -14.75 -4.13 -14.40
C GLU A 155 -13.68 -4.02 -15.49
N LYS A 156 -12.40 -3.87 -15.10
CA LYS A 156 -11.29 -3.79 -16.04
C LYS A 156 -11.03 -5.13 -16.73
N GLU A 157 -11.10 -6.23 -16.00
CA GLU A 157 -10.90 -7.57 -16.56
C GLU A 157 -11.96 -7.93 -17.61
N MET A 158 -13.22 -7.50 -17.40
CA MET A 158 -14.32 -7.78 -18.33
C MET A 158 -14.21 -6.99 -19.65
N PHE A 159 -13.65 -5.79 -19.63
CA PHE A 159 -13.64 -4.87 -20.79
C PHE A 159 -12.30 -4.78 -21.51
N THR A 160 -11.23 -5.27 -20.93
CA THR A 160 -9.92 -5.35 -21.58
C THR A 160 -9.58 -6.80 -21.87
N ALA A 161 -9.97 -7.28 -23.07
CA ALA A 161 -9.34 -8.49 -23.60
C ALA A 161 -7.82 -8.25 -23.60
N PRO A 162 -7.02 -9.17 -23.03
CA PRO A 162 -5.58 -8.98 -22.96
C PRO A 162 -5.02 -8.87 -24.38
N ASN A 163 -4.54 -7.69 -24.74
CA ASN A 163 -3.73 -7.56 -25.95
C ASN A 163 -2.38 -8.24 -25.66
N PRO A 164 -2.01 -9.32 -26.38
CA PRO A 164 -0.74 -10.01 -26.17
C PRO A 164 0.47 -9.06 -26.16
N ALA A 165 0.41 -7.95 -26.89
CA ALA A 165 1.47 -6.96 -26.93
C ALA A 165 1.63 -6.17 -25.62
N THR A 166 0.61 -6.12 -24.76
CA THR A 166 0.70 -5.45 -23.44
C THR A 166 1.29 -6.34 -22.34
N TYR A 167 1.38 -7.65 -22.55
CA TYR A 167 1.99 -8.58 -21.59
C TYR A 167 3.51 -8.41 -21.46
N TYR A 168 4.16 -7.82 -22.47
CA TYR A 168 5.63 -7.72 -22.51
C TYR A 168 6.19 -6.40 -21.96
N ASN A 169 5.33 -5.42 -21.67
CA ASN A 169 5.77 -4.14 -21.13
C ASN A 169 5.36 -4.05 -19.66
N GLU A 170 6.30 -4.37 -18.76
CA GLU A 170 6.09 -4.18 -17.32
C GLU A 170 5.78 -2.72 -17.01
N PRO A 171 4.64 -2.40 -16.35
CA PRO A 171 4.32 -1.02 -16.01
C PRO A 171 5.34 -0.46 -15.00
N THR A 172 5.63 0.81 -15.15
CA THR A 172 6.32 1.60 -14.14
C THR A 172 5.27 2.22 -13.21
N ILE A 173 5.41 2.01 -11.91
CA ILE A 173 4.54 2.64 -10.92
C ILE A 173 5.28 3.84 -10.34
N ALA A 174 4.72 5.02 -10.52
CA ALA A 174 5.21 6.26 -9.93
C ALA A 174 4.30 6.66 -8.75
N PHE A 175 4.82 6.56 -7.53
CA PHE A 175 4.15 7.06 -6.34
C PHE A 175 4.34 8.58 -6.27
N MET A 176 3.25 9.32 -6.46
CA MET A 176 3.21 10.78 -6.44
C MET A 176 2.92 11.24 -5.02
N ILE A 177 3.95 11.68 -4.29
CA ILE A 177 3.81 12.10 -2.90
C ILE A 177 3.14 13.47 -2.86
N ARG A 178 2.04 13.57 -2.13
CA ARG A 178 1.21 14.77 -1.96
C ARG A 178 0.91 15.05 -0.50
N ASP A 179 0.71 16.31 -0.16
CA ASP A 179 0.27 16.73 1.17
C ASP A 179 -1.17 16.28 1.47
N THR A 180 -2.02 16.23 0.45
CA THR A 180 -3.41 15.79 0.54
C THR A 180 -3.83 15.02 -0.71
N LEU A 181 -4.86 14.18 -0.57
CA LEU A 181 -5.53 13.52 -1.68
C LEU A 181 -6.88 14.21 -1.96
N ASP A 182 -7.28 14.21 -3.23
CA ASP A 182 -8.50 14.87 -3.71
C ASP A 182 -9.77 13.98 -3.63
N GLY A 183 -9.63 12.76 -3.14
CA GLY A 183 -10.75 11.85 -2.92
C GLY A 183 -11.52 12.17 -1.63
N PRO A 184 -12.81 11.81 -1.54
CA PRO A 184 -13.57 11.93 -0.30
C PRO A 184 -13.03 10.94 0.74
N ASP A 185 -12.95 11.39 2.01
CA ASP A 185 -12.67 10.48 3.12
C ASP A 185 -13.85 9.52 3.32
N ARG A 186 -13.60 8.24 3.23
CA ARG A 186 -14.65 7.22 3.31
C ARG A 186 -14.75 6.58 4.69
N GLY A 187 -13.66 6.61 5.46
CA GLY A 187 -13.49 5.77 6.64
C GLY A 187 -13.42 4.29 6.27
N GLY A 188 -12.82 3.48 7.08
CA GLY A 188 -12.67 2.06 6.81
C GLY A 188 -13.37 1.19 7.87
N PHE A 189 -13.28 -0.13 7.71
CA PHE A 189 -13.64 -1.11 8.73
C PHE A 189 -15.10 -1.03 9.22
N GLY A 190 -16.04 -0.95 8.28
CA GLY A 190 -17.46 -0.92 8.55
C GLY A 190 -18.12 0.46 8.60
N SER A 191 -17.40 1.53 8.22
CA SER A 191 -17.97 2.88 8.16
C SER A 191 -19.06 3.05 7.10
N THR A 192 -19.14 2.15 6.12
CA THR A 192 -20.16 2.15 5.06
C THR A 192 -21.49 1.54 5.49
N GLY A 193 -21.62 1.28 6.77
CA GLY A 193 -22.87 0.94 7.41
C GLY A 193 -23.26 -0.54 7.33
N ILE A 194 -23.91 -0.94 8.38
CA ILE A 194 -24.83 -2.08 8.42
C ILE A 194 -26.21 -1.54 8.05
#